data_662ed14a192d8d0e4275444a341de2e4
#
_entry.id   662ed14a192d8d0e4275444a341de2e4
#
_cell.length_a   1.000
_cell.length_b   1.000
_cell.length_c   1.000
_cell.angle_alpha   90.00
_cell.angle_beta   90.00
_cell.angle_gamma   90.00
#
_symmetry.space_group_name_H-M   'P 1'
#
loop_
_entity.id
_entity.type
_entity.pdbx_description
1 polymer ?
#
loop_
_entity_poly.entity_id
_entity_poly.type
_entity_poly.pdbx_seq_one_letter_code
_entity_poly.pdbx_strand_id
1 'polypeptide(L)'
;MGTNAHRRRVGRKARLAGIGAAAALATGAAFTLTGTAQATTVGAAFSTTGSWSGGYTGQYVLTNGTGKELPGWKLTFDLPEGAKITSLWNGKHTVSGRSVTVEPESWNRTIAPGASVTVGFVATGAAAGAAGPENCRINGAKCSTDQNPGPRPTSPAPSPSRPGPTTGGTPAPGGAKGEFAPYVDTLLNPSYDLLATAGKTGVKDFTLAFVTSGGGCTPKWGGVSDLGGNPVAQQIGALREAGGDVRVSFGGAAGSELGLACSSAGDLAAAYGKVVDAYKLTKVDFDIEGGALPDTAANTRRAQAIALLQKKHPGLDVSFTLPVMPTGLTQDGVNLVENAKKNGVAVSTVNIMAMDYGSSFNGDMGQYAIDAATATHAQVKGVLGLSDAAAWKAVAVTPMIGVNDVASEVFKTGDAEQLVKFAHSKGLGRLSMWSATRDKQCPGGAQSSASATCSSVLQGEFAFTKAFAAFKG
;
A
#
# COMPACT_ATOMS: atom_id res chain seq x y z
N MET A 1 -11.16 -29.96 -55.24
CA MET A 1 -12.04 -30.99 -54.70
C MET A 1 -12.29 -30.58 -53.28
N GLY A 2 -13.34 -29.98 -52.94
CA GLY A 2 -14.75 -30.27 -52.82
C GLY A 2 -15.10 -30.03 -51.37
N THR A 3 -15.69 -28.88 -51.05
CA THR A 3 -17.09 -28.58 -50.64
C THR A 3 -17.55 -29.30 -49.36
N ASN A 4 -18.00 -28.60 -48.30
CA ASN A 4 -19.39 -28.17 -48.17
C ASN A 4 -19.64 -27.33 -46.90
N ALA A 5 -20.41 -26.29 -47.10
CA ALA A 5 -21.05 -25.43 -46.11
C ALA A 5 -22.30 -26.11 -45.51
N HIS A 6 -22.66 -25.81 -44.27
CA HIS A 6 -24.02 -25.82 -43.81
C HIS A 6 -24.36 -24.67 -42.86
N ARG A 7 -25.10 -23.68 -43.43
CA ARG A 7 -25.92 -22.70 -42.72
C ARG A 7 -27.15 -23.42 -42.15
N ARG A 8 -27.53 -23.09 -40.92
CA ARG A 8 -28.94 -23.13 -40.49
C ARG A 8 -29.31 -21.86 -39.74
N ARG A 9 -30.19 -21.08 -40.37
CA ARG A 9 -31.05 -20.03 -39.77
C ARG A 9 -32.31 -20.69 -39.26
N VAL A 10 -32.85 -20.22 -38.11
CA VAL A 10 -34.29 -20.15 -37.73
C VAL A 10 -34.27 -19.35 -36.41
N GLY A 11 -35.07 -18.33 -36.09
CA GLY A 11 -36.25 -17.70 -36.62
C GLY A 11 -36.84 -16.83 -35.51
N ARG A 12 -37.15 -15.59 -35.84
CA ARG A 12 -37.80 -14.57 -34.98
C ARG A 12 -39.17 -15.05 -34.51
N LYS A 13 -39.54 -14.79 -33.26
CA LYS A 13 -40.94 -14.44 -32.89
C LYS A 13 -40.96 -13.36 -31.82
N ALA A 14 -41.46 -12.20 -32.19
CA ALA A 14 -41.89 -11.10 -31.32
C ALA A 14 -43.29 -11.45 -30.75
N ARG A 15 -43.54 -11.03 -29.53
CA ARG A 15 -44.91 -10.73 -29.03
C ARG A 15 -44.84 -9.48 -28.13
N LEU A 16 -45.58 -8.47 -28.59
CA LEU A 16 -46.01 -7.29 -27.86
C LEU A 16 -47.24 -7.65 -27.01
N ALA A 17 -47.35 -6.97 -25.86
CA ALA A 17 -48.57 -6.46 -25.14
C ALA A 17 -48.12 -6.25 -23.69
N GLY A 18 -48.50 -5.21 -22.98
CA GLY A 18 -49.50 -4.16 -23.14
C GLY A 18 -49.34 -3.17 -21.97
N ILE A 19 -49.83 -1.98 -22.20
CA ILE A 19 -49.84 -0.79 -21.36
C ILE A 19 -50.81 -1.00 -20.19
N GLY A 20 -50.38 -0.60 -18.98
CA GLY A 20 -51.23 -0.43 -17.82
C GLY A 20 -50.77 0.78 -16.99
N ALA A 21 -51.41 1.93 -17.20
CA ALA A 21 -51.29 3.10 -16.36
C ALA A 21 -52.11 2.92 -15.08
N ALA A 22 -51.50 3.14 -13.93
CA ALA A 22 -52.22 3.36 -12.68
C ALA A 22 -51.68 4.59 -11.97
N ALA A 23 -52.50 5.62 -11.90
CA ALA A 23 -52.29 6.79 -11.06
C ALA A 23 -52.42 6.41 -9.59
N ALA A 24 -51.49 6.81 -8.75
CA ALA A 24 -51.62 6.73 -7.30
C ALA A 24 -51.33 8.09 -6.67
N LEU A 25 -52.30 8.49 -5.88
CA LEU A 25 -52.45 9.72 -5.11
C LEU A 25 -51.28 9.96 -4.16
N ALA A 26 -50.84 11.22 -4.13
CA ALA A 26 -49.92 11.72 -3.12
C ALA A 26 -50.68 11.94 -1.80
N THR A 27 -50.34 11.14 -0.79
CA THR A 27 -50.64 11.48 0.61
C THR A 27 -49.32 11.87 1.28
N GLY A 28 -49.24 13.16 1.66
CA GLY A 28 -48.11 13.69 2.42
C GLY A 28 -48.08 13.10 3.83
N ALA A 29 -47.05 12.32 4.11
CA ALA A 29 -46.64 11.97 5.46
C ALA A 29 -45.46 12.85 5.86
N ALA A 30 -45.70 13.76 6.81
CA ALA A 30 -44.63 14.50 7.48
C ALA A 30 -43.80 13.51 8.29
N PHE A 31 -42.60 13.16 7.78
CA PHE A 31 -41.60 12.47 8.58
C PHE A 31 -40.97 13.50 9.53
N THR A 32 -41.32 13.42 10.78
CA THR A 32 -40.53 13.99 11.86
C THR A 32 -39.18 13.28 11.88
N LEU A 33 -38.12 13.99 11.52
CA LEU A 33 -36.74 13.58 11.74
C LEU A 33 -36.48 13.50 13.24
N THR A 34 -36.74 12.34 13.84
CA THR A 34 -36.15 12.00 15.13
C THR A 34 -34.67 11.77 14.87
N GLY A 35 -33.85 12.76 15.14
CA GLY A 35 -32.42 12.62 15.21
C GLY A 35 -32.08 11.53 16.20
N THR A 36 -31.63 10.37 15.72
CA THR A 36 -31.00 9.38 16.55
C THR A 36 -29.74 10.00 17.14
N ALA A 37 -29.76 10.30 18.44
CA ALA A 37 -28.58 10.66 19.18
C ALA A 37 -27.52 9.55 18.93
N GLN A 38 -26.44 9.88 18.22
CA GLN A 38 -25.31 8.99 18.07
C GLN A 38 -24.76 8.70 19.46
N ALA A 39 -24.68 7.42 19.79
CA ALA A 39 -24.18 6.98 21.09
C ALA A 39 -22.75 7.52 21.28
N THR A 40 -22.55 8.33 22.29
CA THR A 40 -21.26 8.86 22.75
C THR A 40 -20.46 7.78 23.46
N THR A 41 -20.23 6.63 22.80
CA THR A 41 -19.61 5.43 23.39
C THR A 41 -18.44 4.96 22.54
N VAL A 42 -17.58 4.17 23.14
CA VAL A 42 -16.57 3.42 22.39
C VAL A 42 -17.27 2.24 21.73
N GLY A 43 -17.14 2.15 20.40
CA GLY A 43 -17.74 1.07 19.61
C GLY A 43 -16.69 0.18 18.95
N ALA A 44 -17.07 -1.02 18.54
CA ALA A 44 -16.28 -1.88 17.68
C ALA A 44 -17.21 -2.56 16.66
N ALA A 45 -16.88 -2.47 15.38
CA ALA A 45 -17.65 -3.08 14.28
C ALA A 45 -16.78 -4.12 13.57
N PHE A 46 -17.33 -5.32 13.34
CA PHE A 46 -16.67 -6.39 12.61
C PHE A 46 -17.03 -6.35 11.13
N SER A 47 -16.06 -6.66 10.28
CA SER A 47 -16.29 -6.96 8.86
C SER A 47 -15.34 -8.06 8.38
N THR A 48 -15.81 -8.87 7.42
CA THR A 48 -14.96 -9.84 6.70
C THR A 48 -14.38 -9.15 5.47
N THR A 49 -13.07 -9.13 5.34
CA THR A 49 -12.35 -8.50 4.23
C THR A 49 -11.91 -9.49 3.15
N GLY A 50 -11.97 -10.78 3.43
CA GLY A 50 -11.70 -11.85 2.48
C GLY A 50 -12.17 -13.20 3.03
N SER A 51 -12.57 -14.13 2.15
CA SER A 51 -12.96 -15.49 2.57
C SER A 51 -12.55 -16.51 1.52
N TRP A 52 -12.16 -17.71 1.99
CA TRP A 52 -11.79 -18.85 1.14
C TRP A 52 -12.25 -20.16 1.79
N SER A 53 -12.06 -21.27 1.09
CA SER A 53 -12.35 -22.58 1.66
C SER A 53 -11.46 -22.87 2.86
N GLY A 54 -12.03 -22.87 4.05
CA GLY A 54 -11.37 -23.18 5.33
C GLY A 54 -10.82 -21.99 6.10
N GLY A 55 -11.16 -20.72 5.71
CA GLY A 55 -10.73 -19.56 6.48
C GLY A 55 -11.30 -18.23 5.99
N TYR A 56 -10.99 -17.17 6.71
CA TYR A 56 -11.34 -15.80 6.33
C TYR A 56 -10.36 -14.79 6.95
N THR A 57 -10.28 -13.63 6.32
CA THR A 57 -9.69 -12.44 6.91
C THR A 57 -10.80 -11.58 7.49
N GLY A 58 -10.68 -11.22 8.75
CA GLY A 58 -11.61 -10.37 9.47
C GLY A 58 -10.94 -9.14 10.04
N GLN A 59 -11.72 -8.09 10.27
CA GLN A 59 -11.25 -6.91 10.96
C GLN A 59 -12.31 -6.35 11.91
N TYR A 60 -11.85 -5.75 12.98
CA TYR A 60 -12.64 -4.89 13.87
C TYR A 60 -12.18 -3.44 13.74
N VAL A 61 -13.12 -2.53 13.48
CA VAL A 61 -12.88 -1.08 13.56
C VAL A 61 -13.36 -0.59 14.92
N LEU A 62 -12.42 -0.18 15.77
CA LEU A 62 -12.66 0.35 17.10
C LEU A 62 -12.76 1.87 17.00
N THR A 63 -13.93 2.45 17.30
CA THR A 63 -14.16 3.90 17.20
C THR A 63 -14.38 4.50 18.57
N ASN A 64 -13.64 5.56 18.87
CA ASN A 64 -13.87 6.37 20.06
C ASN A 64 -14.93 7.44 19.76
N GLY A 65 -16.21 7.12 19.95
CA GLY A 65 -17.32 8.08 19.82
C GLY A 65 -17.47 9.04 21.01
N THR A 66 -16.56 8.99 21.99
CA THR A 66 -16.62 9.89 23.15
C THR A 66 -15.96 11.24 22.85
N GLY A 67 -16.31 12.29 23.61
CA GLY A 67 -15.66 13.59 23.52
C GLY A 67 -14.28 13.67 24.22
N LYS A 68 -13.72 12.56 24.70
CA LYS A 68 -12.45 12.49 25.44
C LYS A 68 -11.52 11.46 24.79
N GLU A 69 -10.23 11.65 24.97
CA GLU A 69 -9.21 10.68 24.57
C GLU A 69 -9.41 9.34 25.33
N LEU A 70 -9.32 8.23 24.62
CA LEU A 70 -9.36 6.89 25.18
C LEU A 70 -7.92 6.40 25.37
N PRO A 71 -7.40 6.30 26.62
CA PRO A 71 -5.98 6.02 26.88
C PRO A 71 -5.60 4.54 26.76
N GLY A 72 -6.55 3.69 26.42
CA GLY A 72 -6.36 2.26 26.21
C GLY A 72 -7.66 1.59 25.81
N TRP A 73 -7.53 0.42 25.15
CA TRP A 73 -8.67 -0.37 24.74
C TRP A 73 -8.38 -1.86 24.89
N LYS A 74 -9.44 -2.64 25.09
CA LYS A 74 -9.40 -4.09 25.14
C LYS A 74 -10.57 -4.66 24.37
N LEU A 75 -10.27 -5.38 23.28
CA LEU A 75 -11.26 -6.06 22.46
C LEU A 75 -11.28 -7.54 22.83
N THR A 76 -12.48 -8.13 23.00
CA THR A 76 -12.64 -9.58 23.17
C THR A 76 -13.73 -10.09 22.23
N PHE A 77 -13.55 -11.29 21.70
CA PHE A 77 -14.53 -11.97 20.85
C PHE A 77 -14.28 -13.47 20.82
N ASP A 78 -15.29 -14.24 20.44
CA ASP A 78 -15.18 -15.68 20.28
C ASP A 78 -15.12 -16.05 18.79
N LEU A 79 -14.16 -16.89 18.42
CA LEU A 79 -14.06 -17.45 17.08
C LEU A 79 -15.17 -18.48 16.83
N PRO A 80 -15.58 -18.66 15.56
CA PRO A 80 -16.38 -19.81 15.15
C PRO A 80 -15.75 -21.14 15.59
N GLU A 81 -16.57 -22.17 15.75
CA GLU A 81 -16.10 -23.49 16.14
C GLU A 81 -15.07 -24.02 15.13
N GLY A 82 -13.98 -24.59 15.62
CA GLY A 82 -12.87 -25.09 14.83
C GLY A 82 -11.91 -24.03 14.29
N ALA A 83 -12.29 -22.75 14.33
CA ALA A 83 -11.45 -21.67 13.83
C ALA A 83 -10.28 -21.35 14.78
N LYS A 84 -9.13 -20.99 14.20
CA LYS A 84 -7.92 -20.57 14.92
C LYS A 84 -7.35 -19.31 14.26
N ILE A 85 -6.87 -18.36 15.06
CA ILE A 85 -6.11 -17.23 14.55
C ILE A 85 -4.74 -17.72 14.11
N THR A 86 -4.39 -17.46 12.86
CA THR A 86 -3.06 -17.72 12.30
C THR A 86 -2.21 -16.46 12.18
N SER A 87 -2.85 -15.30 12.10
CA SER A 87 -2.21 -13.98 12.11
C SER A 87 -3.16 -12.96 12.71
N LEU A 88 -2.62 -11.99 13.45
CA LEU A 88 -3.37 -10.82 13.93
C LEU A 88 -2.42 -9.60 13.91
N TRP A 89 -2.92 -8.47 13.45
CA TRP A 89 -2.14 -7.23 13.37
C TRP A 89 -2.86 -6.07 14.03
N ASN A 90 -2.07 -5.05 14.37
CA ASN A 90 -2.49 -3.85 15.11
C ASN A 90 -2.97 -4.12 16.53
N GLY A 91 -2.53 -5.24 17.13
CA GLY A 91 -2.81 -5.57 18.52
C GLY A 91 -2.09 -6.83 18.98
N LYS A 92 -1.86 -6.94 20.28
CA LYS A 92 -1.35 -8.15 20.95
C LYS A 92 -2.52 -9.02 21.31
N HIS A 93 -2.47 -10.31 21.01
CA HIS A 93 -3.57 -11.19 21.31
C HIS A 93 -3.18 -12.39 22.18
N THR A 94 -4.15 -12.84 22.94
CA THR A 94 -4.11 -14.11 23.67
C THR A 94 -5.37 -14.89 23.33
N VAL A 95 -5.25 -16.22 23.25
CA VAL A 95 -6.37 -17.11 22.93
C VAL A 95 -6.57 -18.11 24.07
N SER A 96 -7.80 -18.25 24.53
CA SER A 96 -8.23 -19.25 25.52
C SER A 96 -9.45 -19.97 24.98
N GLY A 97 -9.27 -21.22 24.52
CA GLY A 97 -10.32 -21.93 23.80
C GLY A 97 -10.69 -21.22 22.50
N ARG A 98 -11.94 -20.77 22.38
CA ARG A 98 -12.43 -19.94 21.26
C ARG A 98 -12.29 -18.45 21.52
N SER A 99 -12.12 -18.05 22.79
CA SER A 99 -12.10 -16.64 23.17
C SER A 99 -10.76 -16.00 22.87
N VAL A 100 -10.80 -14.90 22.14
CA VAL A 100 -9.66 -14.06 21.77
C VAL A 100 -9.74 -12.77 22.56
N THR A 101 -8.64 -12.41 23.19
CA THR A 101 -8.45 -11.09 23.80
C THR A 101 -7.38 -10.35 23.02
N VAL A 102 -7.67 -9.11 22.61
CA VAL A 102 -6.72 -8.23 21.93
C VAL A 102 -6.51 -6.97 22.75
N GLU A 103 -5.27 -6.61 22.96
CA GLU A 103 -4.82 -5.40 23.64
C GLU A 103 -4.01 -4.53 22.66
N PRO A 104 -3.94 -3.20 22.87
CA PRO A 104 -3.24 -2.32 21.97
C PRO A 104 -1.74 -2.57 21.93
N GLU A 105 -1.13 -2.26 20.79
CA GLU A 105 0.29 -1.99 20.69
C GLU A 105 0.62 -0.64 21.33
N SER A 106 1.90 -0.37 21.56
CA SER A 106 2.34 0.89 22.18
C SER A 106 1.93 2.13 21.37
N TRP A 107 1.91 2.00 20.05
CA TRP A 107 1.65 3.09 19.11
C TRP A 107 0.16 3.38 18.86
N ASN A 108 -0.75 2.44 19.10
CA ASN A 108 -2.20 2.59 18.92
C ASN A 108 -3.00 2.49 20.21
N ARG A 109 -2.32 2.59 21.36
CA ARG A 109 -2.94 2.49 22.68
C ARG A 109 -4.00 3.57 22.91
N THR A 110 -3.73 4.76 22.44
CA THR A 110 -4.57 5.93 22.64
C THR A 110 -5.40 6.20 21.39
N ILE A 111 -6.72 6.35 21.55
CA ILE A 111 -7.64 6.72 20.47
C ILE A 111 -8.21 8.11 20.76
N ALA A 112 -7.89 9.09 19.92
CA ALA A 112 -8.44 10.44 20.04
C ALA A 112 -9.96 10.47 19.86
N PRO A 113 -10.67 11.52 20.34
CA PRO A 113 -12.10 11.67 20.11
C PRO A 113 -12.46 11.62 18.61
N GLY A 114 -13.44 10.78 18.26
CA GLY A 114 -13.87 10.57 16.87
C GLY A 114 -12.92 9.76 15.99
N ALA A 115 -11.73 9.38 16.49
CA ALA A 115 -10.78 8.56 15.76
C ALA A 115 -11.10 7.07 15.90
N SER A 116 -10.49 6.26 15.02
CA SER A 116 -10.65 4.81 15.02
C SER A 116 -9.29 4.10 14.92
N VAL A 117 -9.26 2.88 15.44
CA VAL A 117 -8.17 1.91 15.28
C VAL A 117 -8.75 0.65 14.67
N THR A 118 -8.07 0.09 13.66
CA THR A 118 -8.46 -1.18 13.05
C THR A 118 -7.55 -2.29 13.56
N VAL A 119 -8.15 -3.40 14.02
CA VAL A 119 -7.48 -4.66 14.35
C VAL A 119 -7.89 -5.67 13.31
N GLY A 120 -6.93 -6.22 12.57
CA GLY A 120 -7.21 -7.25 11.57
C GLY A 120 -6.64 -8.61 11.97
N PHE A 121 -7.21 -9.70 11.42
CA PHE A 121 -6.74 -11.05 11.70
C PHE A 121 -7.11 -12.02 10.57
N VAL A 122 -6.34 -13.09 10.48
CA VAL A 122 -6.64 -14.26 9.65
C VAL A 122 -7.08 -15.40 10.55
N ALA A 123 -8.25 -15.99 10.26
CA ALA A 123 -8.75 -17.18 10.91
C ALA A 123 -8.83 -18.34 9.91
N THR A 124 -8.32 -19.52 10.31
CA THR A 124 -8.36 -20.76 9.52
C THR A 124 -9.04 -21.87 10.32
N GLY A 125 -9.51 -22.92 9.63
CA GLY A 125 -10.21 -24.04 10.27
C GLY A 125 -11.72 -23.82 10.47
N ALA A 126 -12.25 -22.66 10.07
CA ALA A 126 -13.69 -22.45 10.08
C ALA A 126 -14.37 -23.27 8.96
N ALA A 127 -15.58 -23.77 9.24
CA ALA A 127 -16.40 -24.39 8.22
C ALA A 127 -16.71 -23.40 7.09
N ALA A 128 -16.85 -23.88 5.85
CA ALA A 128 -17.21 -23.02 4.73
C ALA A 128 -18.54 -22.32 5.02
N GLY A 129 -18.55 -20.98 4.91
CA GLY A 129 -19.73 -20.16 5.23
C GLY A 129 -19.97 -19.93 6.74
N ALA A 130 -18.98 -20.22 7.60
CA ALA A 130 -19.10 -19.92 9.02
C ALA A 130 -19.42 -18.43 9.23
N ALA A 131 -20.34 -18.16 10.16
CA ALA A 131 -20.57 -16.81 10.64
C ALA A 131 -19.27 -16.22 11.22
N GLY A 132 -19.15 -14.90 11.18
CA GLY A 132 -18.02 -14.20 11.79
C GLY A 132 -17.88 -14.44 13.30
N PRO A 133 -16.93 -13.78 13.96
CA PRO A 133 -16.76 -13.88 15.40
C PRO A 133 -18.02 -13.47 16.17
N GLU A 134 -18.23 -14.10 17.32
CA GLU A 134 -19.35 -13.86 18.22
C GLU A 134 -18.91 -13.17 19.52
N ASN A 135 -19.89 -12.76 20.34
CA ASN A 135 -19.67 -12.25 21.71
C ASN A 135 -18.67 -11.09 21.82
N CYS A 136 -18.59 -10.25 20.76
CA CYS A 136 -17.66 -9.13 20.73
C CYS A 136 -17.93 -8.14 21.87
N ARG A 137 -16.85 -7.74 22.58
CA ARG A 137 -16.86 -6.67 23.58
C ARG A 137 -15.66 -5.75 23.41
N ILE A 138 -15.89 -4.47 23.60
CA ILE A 138 -14.85 -3.44 23.68
C ILE A 138 -14.90 -2.77 25.06
N ASN A 139 -13.82 -2.84 25.81
CA ASN A 139 -13.74 -2.40 27.21
C ASN A 139 -14.88 -2.94 28.11
N GLY A 140 -15.30 -4.19 27.87
CA GLY A 140 -16.39 -4.85 28.58
C GLY A 140 -17.81 -4.55 28.07
N ALA A 141 -18.01 -3.50 27.26
CA ALA A 141 -19.28 -3.22 26.61
C ALA A 141 -19.47 -4.08 25.34
N LYS A 142 -20.70 -4.45 25.00
CA LYS A 142 -20.99 -5.14 23.73
C LYS A 142 -20.59 -4.26 22.54
N CYS A 143 -19.98 -4.88 21.51
CA CYS A 143 -19.69 -4.19 20.27
C CYS A 143 -21.00 -3.75 19.56
N SER A 144 -20.90 -2.70 18.76
CA SER A 144 -22.02 -2.28 17.88
C SER A 144 -22.28 -3.39 16.84
N THR A 145 -23.56 -3.70 16.63
CA THR A 145 -23.99 -4.76 15.70
C THR A 145 -24.18 -4.29 14.27
N ASP A 146 -23.95 -3.01 13.99
CA ASP A 146 -24.14 -2.44 12.66
C ASP A 146 -23.04 -2.92 11.71
N GLN A 147 -23.40 -3.90 10.89
CA GLN A 147 -22.57 -4.51 9.83
C GLN A 147 -22.40 -3.59 8.60
N ASN A 148 -22.68 -2.31 8.73
CA ASN A 148 -22.50 -1.36 7.64
C ASN A 148 -21.74 -0.14 8.18
N PRO A 149 -20.53 0.16 7.72
CA PRO A 149 -19.94 1.46 7.96
C PRO A 149 -20.84 2.46 7.23
N GLY A 150 -21.74 3.11 7.97
CA GLY A 150 -22.53 4.20 7.46
C GLY A 150 -21.63 5.29 6.86
N PRO A 151 -22.16 6.14 5.97
CA PRO A 151 -21.35 7.16 5.33
C PRO A 151 -20.66 8.00 6.41
N ARG A 152 -19.33 8.10 6.27
CA ARG A 152 -18.44 8.91 7.10
C ARG A 152 -19.05 10.27 7.34
N PRO A 153 -19.12 10.79 8.58
CA PRO A 153 -19.43 12.19 8.81
C PRO A 153 -18.40 13.05 8.10
N THR A 154 -18.82 13.85 7.15
CA THR A 154 -17.99 14.90 6.58
C THR A 154 -17.63 15.86 7.72
N SER A 155 -16.35 15.93 8.05
CA SER A 155 -15.84 16.94 8.98
C SER A 155 -16.23 18.33 8.48
N PRO A 156 -16.75 19.20 9.35
CA PRO A 156 -16.92 20.59 9.00
C PRO A 156 -15.58 21.19 8.63
N ALA A 157 -15.51 21.95 7.56
CA ALA A 157 -14.34 22.70 7.17
C ALA A 157 -13.89 23.59 8.35
N PRO A 158 -12.57 23.63 8.66
CA PRO A 158 -12.09 24.53 9.69
C PRO A 158 -12.30 25.97 9.26
N SER A 159 -13.01 26.75 10.07
CA SER A 159 -13.06 28.20 9.95
C SER A 159 -11.66 28.79 10.07
N PRO A 160 -11.31 29.81 9.28
CA PRO A 160 -9.98 30.40 9.31
C PRO A 160 -9.74 31.13 10.64
N SER A 161 -8.85 30.58 11.46
CA SER A 161 -8.36 31.25 12.65
C SER A 161 -7.34 32.32 12.26
N ARG A 162 -7.57 33.53 12.73
CA ARG A 162 -6.71 34.70 12.58
C ARG A 162 -5.34 34.48 13.22
N PRO A 163 -4.22 34.86 12.57
CA PRO A 163 -2.87 34.69 13.14
C PRO A 163 -2.65 35.64 14.35
N GLY A 164 -2.20 35.05 15.44
CA GLY A 164 -1.60 35.77 16.56
C GLY A 164 -0.09 35.98 16.33
N PRO A 165 0.54 36.97 16.96
CA PRO A 165 1.92 37.38 16.65
C PRO A 165 2.93 36.31 17.07
N THR A 166 3.81 35.95 16.15
CA THR A 166 4.94 35.05 16.32
C THR A 166 6.08 35.72 17.10
N THR A 167 6.51 35.10 18.19
CA THR A 167 7.81 35.30 18.77
C THR A 167 8.82 34.39 18.08
N GLY A 168 9.97 34.94 17.70
CA GLY A 168 10.95 34.29 16.86
C GLY A 168 11.53 33.00 17.45
N GLY A 169 11.43 31.95 16.67
CA GLY A 169 12.17 30.70 16.84
C GLY A 169 13.18 30.55 15.71
N THR A 170 14.40 30.19 16.07
CA THR A 170 15.53 29.92 15.17
C THR A 170 15.14 28.96 14.07
N PRO A 171 15.53 29.17 12.79
CA PRO A 171 15.17 28.24 11.69
C PRO A 171 15.81 26.87 11.95
N ALA A 172 14.99 25.83 11.91
CA ALA A 172 15.46 24.46 11.85
C ALA A 172 16.23 24.20 10.54
N PRO A 173 17.25 23.31 10.54
CA PRO A 173 18.04 23.00 9.35
C PRO A 173 17.13 22.54 8.21
N GLY A 174 17.41 23.00 7.00
CA GLY A 174 16.58 22.87 5.80
C GLY A 174 15.92 21.51 5.64
N GLY A 175 14.61 21.53 5.47
CA GLY A 175 13.82 20.34 5.19
C GLY A 175 14.35 19.65 3.94
N ALA A 176 14.62 18.34 4.03
CA ALA A 176 14.95 17.54 2.87
C ALA A 176 13.82 17.70 1.85
N LYS A 177 14.19 18.03 0.61
CA LYS A 177 13.24 18.14 -0.51
C LYS A 177 12.59 16.79 -0.75
N GLY A 178 11.27 16.77 -0.92
CA GLY A 178 10.54 15.56 -1.31
C GLY A 178 11.08 15.01 -2.63
N GLU A 179 11.22 13.70 -2.74
CA GLU A 179 11.71 13.00 -3.93
C GLU A 179 10.54 12.33 -4.65
N PHE A 180 10.40 12.55 -5.96
CA PHE A 180 9.56 11.71 -6.81
C PHE A 180 10.44 10.88 -7.73
N ALA A 181 10.40 9.55 -7.56
CA ALA A 181 11.21 8.60 -8.30
C ALA A 181 10.36 7.40 -8.75
N PRO A 182 9.69 7.49 -9.93
CA PRO A 182 8.82 6.43 -10.42
C PRO A 182 9.58 5.13 -10.71
N TYR A 183 8.91 3.98 -10.50
CA TYR A 183 9.44 2.68 -10.89
C TYR A 183 9.46 2.53 -12.41
N VAL A 184 10.53 1.93 -12.90
CA VAL A 184 10.71 1.50 -14.29
C VAL A 184 10.94 0.01 -14.32
N ASP A 185 10.03 -0.74 -14.96
CA ASP A 185 10.27 -2.16 -15.28
C ASP A 185 11.31 -2.25 -16.39
N THR A 186 12.49 -2.76 -16.03
CA THR A 186 13.65 -2.80 -16.91
C THR A 186 13.65 -3.95 -17.91
N LEU A 187 12.66 -4.85 -17.82
CA LEU A 187 12.56 -6.02 -18.71
C LEU A 187 11.57 -5.80 -19.87
N LEU A 188 10.78 -4.75 -19.84
CA LEU A 188 9.79 -4.50 -20.88
C LEU A 188 10.45 -4.15 -22.22
N ASN A 189 9.79 -4.60 -23.28
CA ASN A 189 10.17 -4.28 -24.66
C ASN A 189 9.03 -3.50 -25.35
N PRO A 190 9.30 -2.33 -25.95
CA PRO A 190 10.61 -1.66 -26.04
C PRO A 190 11.11 -1.17 -24.68
N SER A 191 12.44 -1.08 -24.55
CA SER A 191 13.10 -0.60 -23.34
C SER A 191 12.67 0.83 -23.01
N TYR A 192 12.48 1.12 -21.72
CA TYR A 192 12.13 2.47 -21.30
C TYR A 192 13.28 3.46 -21.52
N ASP A 193 12.96 4.64 -22.05
CA ASP A 193 13.93 5.70 -22.32
C ASP A 193 13.89 6.72 -21.16
N LEU A 194 14.87 6.60 -20.23
CA LEU A 194 15.02 7.48 -19.08
C LEU A 194 15.32 8.93 -19.51
N LEU A 195 16.17 9.08 -20.53
CA LEU A 195 16.62 10.41 -20.99
C LEU A 195 15.50 11.15 -21.71
N ALA A 196 14.76 10.49 -22.60
CA ALA A 196 13.61 11.08 -23.25
C ALA A 196 12.54 11.49 -22.24
N THR A 197 12.28 10.66 -21.23
CA THR A 197 11.33 10.99 -20.15
C THR A 197 11.81 12.18 -19.33
N ALA A 198 13.08 12.20 -18.95
CA ALA A 198 13.67 13.33 -18.22
C ALA A 198 13.58 14.64 -19.00
N GLY A 199 13.84 14.59 -20.31
CA GLY A 199 13.71 15.74 -21.20
C GLY A 199 12.27 16.26 -21.33
N LYS A 200 11.28 15.35 -21.41
CA LYS A 200 9.88 15.71 -21.60
C LYS A 200 9.17 16.16 -20.31
N THR A 201 9.58 15.64 -19.17
CA THR A 201 8.85 15.82 -17.89
C THR A 201 9.61 16.59 -16.82
N GLY A 202 10.95 16.69 -16.97
CA GLY A 202 11.83 17.21 -15.93
C GLY A 202 12.03 16.27 -14.73
N VAL A 203 11.43 15.07 -14.74
CA VAL A 203 11.68 14.02 -13.74
C VAL A 203 12.98 13.30 -14.10
N LYS A 204 13.95 13.31 -13.18
CA LYS A 204 15.30 12.80 -13.42
C LYS A 204 15.71 11.69 -12.45
N ASP A 205 14.93 11.44 -11.42
CA ASP A 205 15.15 10.35 -10.48
C ASP A 205 14.20 9.20 -10.79
N PHE A 206 14.73 7.96 -10.82
CA PHE A 206 13.96 6.77 -11.14
C PHE A 206 14.31 5.61 -10.21
N THR A 207 13.35 4.70 -9.99
CA THR A 207 13.59 3.41 -9.31
C THR A 207 13.59 2.32 -10.38
N LEU A 208 14.75 1.69 -10.62
CA LEU A 208 14.90 0.63 -11.61
C LEU A 208 14.56 -0.73 -11.00
N ALA A 209 13.62 -1.45 -11.58
CA ALA A 209 13.04 -2.69 -11.07
C ALA A 209 13.19 -3.84 -12.09
N PHE A 210 13.51 -5.06 -11.70
CA PHE A 210 13.99 -5.49 -10.42
C PHE A 210 15.27 -6.32 -10.59
N VAL A 211 16.13 -6.33 -9.58
CA VAL A 211 17.25 -7.29 -9.52
C VAL A 211 16.81 -8.48 -8.67
N THR A 212 16.82 -9.67 -9.26
CA THR A 212 16.47 -10.94 -8.62
C THR A 212 17.58 -11.98 -8.84
N SER A 213 17.39 -13.21 -8.33
CA SER A 213 18.31 -14.30 -8.53
C SER A 213 18.31 -14.80 -9.98
N GLY A 214 19.46 -14.82 -10.62
CA GLY A 214 19.69 -15.50 -11.91
C GLY A 214 20.14 -16.94 -11.75
N GLY A 215 19.86 -17.53 -10.60
CA GLY A 215 20.29 -18.86 -10.15
C GLY A 215 21.22 -18.77 -8.94
N GLY A 216 20.80 -19.39 -7.82
CA GLY A 216 21.47 -19.27 -6.53
C GLY A 216 21.64 -17.81 -6.11
N CYS A 217 22.82 -17.44 -5.65
CA CYS A 217 23.14 -16.10 -5.16
C CYS A 217 23.70 -15.15 -6.24
N THR A 218 23.26 -15.31 -7.51
CA THR A 218 23.75 -14.50 -8.64
C THR A 218 22.74 -13.41 -8.97
N PRO A 219 23.05 -12.10 -8.75
CA PRO A 219 22.13 -11.00 -9.06
C PRO A 219 22.05 -10.77 -10.57
N LYS A 220 20.84 -10.72 -11.12
CA LYS A 220 20.53 -10.34 -12.51
C LYS A 220 19.28 -9.50 -12.58
N TRP A 221 19.14 -8.68 -13.61
CA TRP A 221 17.90 -8.01 -13.91
C TRP A 221 16.82 -9.03 -14.27
N GLY A 222 15.74 -9.05 -13.48
CA GLY A 222 14.65 -10.02 -13.59
C GLY A 222 15.06 -11.47 -13.54
N GLY A 223 16.25 -11.77 -13.00
CA GLY A 223 16.82 -13.12 -12.98
C GLY A 223 17.37 -13.60 -14.32
N VAL A 224 17.31 -12.80 -15.39
CA VAL A 224 17.65 -13.23 -16.76
C VAL A 224 18.76 -12.42 -17.41
N SER A 225 18.76 -11.10 -17.26
CA SER A 225 19.75 -10.23 -17.92
C SER A 225 20.91 -9.90 -16.99
N ASP A 226 22.15 -10.06 -17.47
CA ASP A 226 23.35 -9.67 -16.73
C ASP A 226 23.34 -8.17 -16.42
N LEU A 227 24.03 -7.76 -15.34
CA LEU A 227 24.05 -6.36 -14.91
C LEU A 227 24.51 -5.41 -16.01
N GLY A 228 25.52 -5.77 -16.80
CA GLY A 228 26.01 -4.98 -17.92
C GLY A 228 25.14 -5.05 -19.19
N GLY A 229 24.19 -5.98 -19.27
CA GLY A 229 23.40 -6.28 -20.47
C GLY A 229 22.02 -5.62 -20.52
N ASN A 230 21.58 -4.94 -19.47
CA ASN A 230 20.24 -4.35 -19.42
C ASN A 230 20.23 -2.95 -20.08
N PRO A 231 19.40 -2.73 -21.13
CA PRO A 231 19.43 -1.49 -21.90
C PRO A 231 18.92 -0.27 -21.11
N VAL A 232 18.07 -0.45 -20.10
CA VAL A 232 17.64 0.65 -19.23
C VAL A 232 18.77 1.03 -18.28
N ALA A 233 19.43 0.04 -17.66
CA ALA A 233 20.53 0.28 -16.73
C ALA A 233 21.77 0.91 -17.43
N GLN A 234 21.99 0.65 -18.71
CA GLN A 234 23.05 1.29 -19.50
C GLN A 234 22.88 2.81 -19.63
N GLN A 235 21.67 3.35 -19.41
CA GLN A 235 21.41 4.80 -19.47
C GLN A 235 21.80 5.54 -18.18
N ILE A 236 22.15 4.84 -17.08
CA ILE A 236 22.43 5.46 -15.77
C ILE A 236 23.54 6.51 -15.86
N GLY A 237 24.61 6.24 -16.60
CA GLY A 237 25.71 7.19 -16.78
C GLY A 237 25.24 8.51 -17.40
N ALA A 238 24.59 8.44 -18.54
CA ALA A 238 24.06 9.61 -19.26
C ALA A 238 22.95 10.34 -18.47
N LEU A 239 22.13 9.60 -17.71
CA LEU A 239 21.13 10.20 -16.82
C LEU A 239 21.79 11.07 -15.73
N ARG A 240 22.90 10.57 -15.14
CA ARG A 240 23.66 11.31 -14.13
C ARG A 240 24.34 12.54 -14.72
N GLU A 241 24.89 12.46 -15.91
CA GLU A 241 25.42 13.62 -16.65
C GLU A 241 24.34 14.68 -16.88
N ALA A 242 23.08 14.27 -17.07
CA ALA A 242 21.92 15.16 -17.15
C ALA A 242 21.42 15.66 -15.78
N GLY A 243 22.11 15.34 -14.68
CA GLY A 243 21.78 15.75 -13.31
C GLY A 243 20.66 14.93 -12.67
N GLY A 244 20.47 13.68 -13.09
CA GLY A 244 19.55 12.73 -12.47
C GLY A 244 20.28 11.64 -11.66
N ASP A 245 19.52 10.70 -11.08
CA ASP A 245 20.08 9.51 -10.41
C ASP A 245 19.06 8.37 -10.43
N VAL A 246 19.50 7.20 -9.96
CA VAL A 246 18.68 6.02 -9.87
C VAL A 246 18.77 5.37 -8.49
N ARG A 247 17.67 4.76 -8.08
CA ARG A 247 17.56 3.74 -7.04
C ARG A 247 17.40 2.39 -7.72
N VAL A 248 18.10 1.35 -7.29
CA VAL A 248 17.87 -0.01 -7.81
C VAL A 248 17.07 -0.79 -6.78
N SER A 249 16.00 -1.42 -7.23
CA SER A 249 15.11 -2.25 -6.41
C SER A 249 15.44 -3.73 -6.59
N PHE A 250 15.58 -4.42 -5.48
CA PHE A 250 15.78 -5.87 -5.38
C PHE A 250 14.47 -6.55 -4.98
N GLY A 251 14.14 -7.68 -5.61
CA GLY A 251 12.93 -8.43 -5.27
C GLY A 251 11.79 -8.24 -6.29
N GLY A 252 10.62 -7.81 -5.83
CA GLY A 252 9.42 -7.68 -6.64
C GLY A 252 8.58 -8.96 -6.74
N ALA A 253 7.42 -8.88 -7.40
CA ALA A 253 6.44 -9.97 -7.50
C ALA A 253 6.94 -11.20 -8.27
N ALA A 254 7.89 -11.04 -9.19
CA ALA A 254 8.32 -12.08 -10.11
C ALA A 254 9.79 -12.49 -9.87
N GLY A 255 10.07 -13.78 -10.12
CA GLY A 255 11.40 -14.34 -9.93
C GLY A 255 11.66 -14.79 -8.50
N SER A 256 12.93 -15.10 -8.19
CA SER A 256 13.35 -15.51 -6.85
C SER A 256 14.11 -14.36 -6.18
N GLU A 257 13.62 -13.89 -5.05
CA GLU A 257 14.29 -12.85 -4.26
C GLU A 257 15.65 -13.38 -3.74
N LEU A 258 16.68 -12.52 -3.78
CA LEU A 258 18.06 -12.95 -3.44
C LEU A 258 18.20 -13.42 -1.98
N GLY A 259 17.44 -12.85 -1.05
CA GLY A 259 17.44 -13.29 0.35
C GLY A 259 16.89 -14.71 0.53
N LEU A 260 15.99 -15.16 -0.36
CA LEU A 260 15.55 -16.57 -0.40
C LEU A 260 16.61 -17.46 -1.05
N ALA A 261 17.28 -16.97 -2.10
CA ALA A 261 18.17 -17.76 -2.94
C ALA A 261 19.58 -17.91 -2.37
N CYS A 262 20.09 -16.94 -1.61
CA CYS A 262 21.41 -16.98 -1.00
C CYS A 262 21.40 -17.78 0.31
N SER A 263 22.45 -18.52 0.59
CA SER A 263 22.55 -19.39 1.78
C SER A 263 23.03 -18.66 3.03
N SER A 264 23.81 -17.58 2.87
CA SER A 264 24.38 -16.83 3.99
C SER A 264 24.19 -15.30 3.83
N ALA A 265 24.26 -14.59 4.95
CA ALA A 265 24.23 -13.12 4.94
C ALA A 265 25.48 -12.53 4.25
N GLY A 266 26.63 -13.20 4.33
CA GLY A 266 27.85 -12.77 3.66
C GLY A 266 27.76 -12.85 2.15
N ASP A 267 27.26 -13.99 1.61
CA ASP A 267 27.06 -14.16 0.17
C ASP A 267 26.01 -13.19 -0.36
N LEU A 268 24.93 -12.99 0.40
CA LEU A 268 23.88 -12.05 0.04
C LEU A 268 24.39 -10.60 0.02
N ALA A 269 25.19 -10.20 1.01
CA ALA A 269 25.83 -8.88 1.04
C ALA A 269 26.80 -8.71 -0.14
N ALA A 270 27.52 -9.74 -0.52
CA ALA A 270 28.38 -9.74 -1.71
C ALA A 270 27.57 -9.61 -3.01
N ALA A 271 26.42 -10.29 -3.10
CA ALA A 271 25.51 -10.18 -4.25
C ALA A 271 24.92 -8.75 -4.39
N TYR A 272 24.42 -8.17 -3.31
CA TYR A 272 23.96 -6.79 -3.30
C TYR A 272 25.10 -5.80 -3.63
N GLY A 273 26.29 -6.03 -3.03
CA GLY A 273 27.48 -5.23 -3.27
C GLY A 273 27.91 -5.20 -4.73
N LYS A 274 27.80 -6.31 -5.47
CA LYS A 274 28.06 -6.34 -6.92
C LYS A 274 27.20 -5.35 -7.68
N VAL A 275 25.94 -5.22 -7.33
CA VAL A 275 24.99 -4.28 -8.00
C VAL A 275 25.31 -2.84 -7.60
N VAL A 276 25.55 -2.59 -6.30
CA VAL A 276 25.92 -1.27 -5.79
C VAL A 276 27.22 -0.78 -6.43
N ASP A 277 28.24 -1.63 -6.49
CA ASP A 277 29.53 -1.31 -7.09
C ASP A 277 29.44 -1.10 -8.61
N ALA A 278 28.69 -1.97 -9.32
CA ALA A 278 28.54 -1.90 -10.78
C ALA A 278 27.93 -0.57 -11.24
N TYR A 279 26.97 -0.05 -10.50
CA TYR A 279 26.27 1.18 -10.85
C TYR A 279 26.64 2.36 -9.95
N LYS A 280 27.58 2.20 -9.02
CA LYS A 280 27.98 3.23 -8.04
C LYS A 280 26.77 3.82 -7.32
N LEU A 281 25.91 2.95 -6.78
CA LEU A 281 24.64 3.35 -6.18
C LEU A 281 24.86 4.01 -4.81
N THR A 282 24.09 5.05 -4.58
CA THR A 282 23.94 5.70 -3.26
C THR A 282 22.59 5.40 -2.63
N LYS A 283 21.67 4.79 -3.39
CA LYS A 283 20.28 4.48 -3.01
C LYS A 283 19.93 3.08 -3.49
N VAL A 284 19.36 2.26 -2.61
CA VAL A 284 18.82 0.94 -2.94
C VAL A 284 17.45 0.76 -2.33
N ASP A 285 16.67 -0.14 -2.90
CA ASP A 285 15.35 -0.53 -2.44
C ASP A 285 15.25 -2.04 -2.34
N PHE A 286 14.46 -2.53 -1.39
CA PHE A 286 14.19 -3.95 -1.20
C PHE A 286 12.68 -4.14 -1.21
N ASP A 287 12.17 -4.60 -2.33
CA ASP A 287 10.76 -4.88 -2.56
C ASP A 287 10.47 -6.33 -2.17
N ILE A 288 9.89 -6.50 -0.98
CA ILE A 288 9.70 -7.80 -0.35
C ILE A 288 8.21 -8.10 -0.24
N GLU A 289 7.79 -9.04 -1.06
CA GLU A 289 6.38 -9.37 -1.21
C GLU A 289 6.16 -10.89 -1.38
N GLY A 290 4.91 -11.30 -1.50
CA GLY A 290 4.54 -12.70 -1.69
C GLY A 290 5.14 -13.61 -0.63
N GLY A 291 5.69 -14.75 -1.03
CA GLY A 291 6.28 -15.75 -0.14
C GLY A 291 7.57 -15.31 0.57
N ALA A 292 8.24 -14.26 0.10
CA ALA A 292 9.45 -13.74 0.73
C ALA A 292 9.15 -12.93 2.00
N LEU A 293 7.97 -12.31 2.07
CA LEU A 293 7.58 -11.41 3.17
C LEU A 293 7.45 -12.15 4.53
N PRO A 294 6.75 -13.29 4.64
CA PRO A 294 6.63 -14.03 5.90
C PRO A 294 7.87 -14.86 6.27
N ASP A 295 8.85 -15.04 5.37
CA ASP A 295 10.04 -15.86 5.66
C ASP A 295 10.99 -15.14 6.63
N THR A 296 10.87 -15.47 7.91
CA THR A 296 11.68 -14.85 8.98
C THR A 296 13.17 -15.15 8.87
N ALA A 297 13.57 -16.30 8.33
CA ALA A 297 14.97 -16.67 8.14
C ALA A 297 15.58 -15.85 7.00
N ALA A 298 14.87 -15.72 5.88
CA ALA A 298 15.27 -14.84 4.77
C ALA A 298 15.31 -13.37 5.19
N ASN A 299 14.31 -12.91 5.96
CA ASN A 299 14.27 -11.55 6.48
C ASN A 299 15.48 -11.25 7.39
N THR A 300 15.85 -12.18 8.28
CA THR A 300 17.02 -12.03 9.13
C THR A 300 18.31 -12.01 8.31
N ARG A 301 18.46 -12.93 7.36
CA ARG A 301 19.60 -12.99 6.43
C ARG A 301 19.74 -11.70 5.63
N ARG A 302 18.63 -11.17 5.12
CA ARG A 302 18.56 -9.91 4.37
C ARG A 302 18.97 -8.73 5.24
N ALA A 303 18.41 -8.62 6.44
CA ALA A 303 18.77 -7.56 7.38
C ALA A 303 20.26 -7.55 7.73
N GLN A 304 20.83 -8.71 8.02
CA GLN A 304 22.26 -8.86 8.29
C GLN A 304 23.11 -8.49 7.05
N ALA A 305 22.71 -8.92 5.86
CA ALA A 305 23.39 -8.60 4.60
C ALA A 305 23.35 -7.09 4.31
N ILE A 306 22.21 -6.43 4.53
CA ILE A 306 22.07 -4.97 4.34
C ILE A 306 22.94 -4.22 5.36
N ALA A 307 22.99 -4.64 6.61
CA ALA A 307 23.85 -4.04 7.62
C ALA A 307 25.36 -4.18 7.25
N LEU A 308 25.77 -5.30 6.67
CA LEU A 308 27.11 -5.47 6.13
C LEU A 308 27.36 -4.57 4.91
N LEU A 309 26.36 -4.45 4.03
CA LEU A 309 26.43 -3.59 2.85
C LEU A 309 26.57 -2.11 3.26
N GLN A 310 25.81 -1.63 4.23
CA GLN A 310 25.91 -0.26 4.73
C GLN A 310 27.25 0.04 5.41
N LYS A 311 27.87 -0.96 6.06
CA LYS A 311 29.23 -0.81 6.60
C LYS A 311 30.27 -0.63 5.48
N LYS A 312 30.11 -1.34 4.35
CA LYS A 312 30.99 -1.23 3.19
C LYS A 312 30.71 0.06 2.39
N HIS A 313 29.48 0.53 2.38
CA HIS A 313 29.03 1.73 1.66
C HIS A 313 28.38 2.73 2.63
N PRO A 314 29.20 3.49 3.40
CA PRO A 314 28.67 4.46 4.37
C PRO A 314 27.78 5.50 3.69
N GLY A 315 26.61 5.74 4.27
CA GLY A 315 25.61 6.68 3.73
C GLY A 315 24.69 6.09 2.65
N LEU A 316 24.78 4.78 2.38
CA LEU A 316 23.86 4.10 1.47
C LEU A 316 22.43 4.24 2.00
N ASP A 317 21.57 4.90 1.23
CA ASP A 317 20.14 5.02 1.48
C ASP A 317 19.44 3.69 1.21
N VAL A 318 18.72 3.19 2.20
CA VAL A 318 18.04 1.89 2.15
C VAL A 318 16.55 2.09 2.37
N SER A 319 15.73 1.70 1.38
CA SER A 319 14.29 1.59 1.52
C SER A 319 13.82 0.14 1.48
N PHE A 320 12.71 -0.12 2.18
CA PHE A 320 11.92 -1.34 2.00
C PHE A 320 10.60 -0.98 1.35
N THR A 321 10.26 -1.68 0.26
CA THR A 321 8.94 -1.59 -0.39
C THR A 321 8.13 -2.80 0.01
N LEU A 322 6.94 -2.55 0.58
CA LEU A 322 6.14 -3.56 1.26
C LEU A 322 4.67 -3.47 0.90
N PRO A 323 3.96 -4.60 0.80
CA PRO A 323 2.50 -4.63 0.71
C PRO A 323 1.85 -3.93 1.90
N VAL A 324 0.78 -3.23 1.63
CA VAL A 324 0.04 -2.45 2.61
C VAL A 324 -1.47 -2.60 2.41
N MET A 325 -2.23 -2.39 3.47
CA MET A 325 -3.67 -2.16 3.42
C MET A 325 -3.95 -0.69 3.78
N PRO A 326 -5.13 -0.13 3.50
CA PRO A 326 -5.50 1.19 4.01
C PRO A 326 -5.38 1.32 5.54
N THR A 327 -5.33 0.19 6.25
CA THR A 327 -5.11 0.09 7.70
C THR A 327 -3.64 0.00 8.11
N GLY A 328 -2.70 0.07 7.17
CA GLY A 328 -1.25 0.01 7.38
C GLY A 328 -0.61 -1.30 6.91
N LEU A 329 0.68 -1.44 7.22
CA LEU A 329 1.45 -2.66 6.93
C LEU A 329 0.80 -3.88 7.60
N THR A 330 0.84 -5.01 6.90
CA THR A 330 0.52 -6.30 7.52
C THR A 330 1.50 -6.62 8.65
N GLN A 331 1.17 -7.56 9.51
CA GLN A 331 2.07 -7.94 10.61
C GLN A 331 3.44 -8.41 10.10
N ASP A 332 3.48 -9.13 8.97
CA ASP A 332 4.73 -9.57 8.36
C ASP A 332 5.59 -8.38 7.88
N GLY A 333 4.95 -7.34 7.35
CA GLY A 333 5.63 -6.09 7.00
C GLY A 333 6.22 -5.38 8.23
N VAL A 334 5.45 -5.29 9.31
CA VAL A 334 5.94 -4.73 10.59
C VAL A 334 7.10 -5.55 11.13
N ASN A 335 6.95 -6.89 11.17
CA ASN A 335 8.01 -7.80 11.64
C ASN A 335 9.30 -7.67 10.82
N LEU A 336 9.19 -7.45 9.50
CA LEU A 336 10.35 -7.24 8.64
C LEU A 336 11.09 -5.96 9.02
N VAL A 337 10.38 -4.85 9.23
CA VAL A 337 10.99 -3.56 9.62
C VAL A 337 11.62 -3.66 11.02
N GLU A 338 10.95 -4.32 11.97
CA GLU A 338 11.51 -4.60 13.30
C GLU A 338 12.77 -5.45 13.23
N ASN A 339 12.76 -6.48 12.41
CA ASN A 339 13.91 -7.37 12.18
C ASN A 339 15.09 -6.59 11.57
N ALA A 340 14.83 -5.73 10.59
CA ALA A 340 15.84 -4.87 9.99
C ALA A 340 16.50 -3.96 11.05
N LYS A 341 15.69 -3.26 11.85
CA LYS A 341 16.20 -2.42 12.96
C LYS A 341 17.02 -3.23 13.96
N LYS A 342 16.52 -4.40 14.39
CA LYS A 342 17.19 -5.29 15.34
C LYS A 342 18.56 -5.75 14.84
N ASN A 343 18.71 -5.96 13.55
CA ASN A 343 19.99 -6.37 12.93
C ASN A 343 20.87 -5.19 12.53
N GLY A 344 20.53 -3.96 12.92
CA GLY A 344 21.38 -2.78 12.75
C GLY A 344 21.29 -2.13 11.37
N VAL A 345 20.22 -2.38 10.61
CA VAL A 345 19.95 -1.66 9.36
C VAL A 345 19.52 -0.24 9.67
N ALA A 346 20.19 0.74 9.08
CA ALA A 346 19.73 2.11 9.04
C ALA A 346 18.66 2.24 7.94
N VAL A 347 17.39 2.04 8.33
CA VAL A 347 16.25 2.14 7.41
C VAL A 347 15.97 3.61 7.14
N SER A 348 16.15 4.04 5.89
CA SER A 348 15.86 5.42 5.47
C SER A 348 14.38 5.64 5.22
N THR A 349 13.73 4.67 4.57
CA THR A 349 12.33 4.80 4.14
C THR A 349 11.63 3.44 4.12
N VAL A 350 10.37 3.43 4.56
CA VAL A 350 9.40 2.36 4.32
C VAL A 350 8.44 2.86 3.24
N ASN A 351 8.57 2.29 2.04
CA ASN A 351 7.73 2.59 0.89
C ASN A 351 6.56 1.60 0.86
N ILE A 352 5.35 2.09 0.70
CA ILE A 352 4.16 1.24 0.70
C ILE A 352 3.59 1.06 -0.70
N MET A 353 3.26 -0.18 -1.05
CA MET A 353 2.55 -0.52 -2.29
C MET A 353 1.06 -0.23 -2.11
N ALA A 354 0.66 1.03 -2.39
CA ALA A 354 -0.72 1.52 -2.24
C ALA A 354 -1.58 1.09 -3.43
N MET A 355 -1.78 -0.23 -3.58
CA MET A 355 -2.43 -0.90 -4.72
C MET A 355 -2.92 -2.29 -4.30
N ASP A 356 -3.82 -2.86 -5.09
CA ASP A 356 -4.26 -4.26 -5.03
C ASP A 356 -4.74 -4.71 -3.65
N TYR A 357 -5.48 -3.85 -2.97
CA TYR A 357 -6.03 -4.08 -1.63
C TYR A 357 -7.10 -5.18 -1.58
N GLY A 358 -7.67 -5.51 -2.74
CA GLY A 358 -8.74 -6.50 -2.91
C GLY A 358 -10.05 -5.90 -3.42
N SER A 359 -10.90 -6.74 -4.01
CA SER A 359 -12.09 -6.33 -4.77
C SER A 359 -13.13 -5.50 -4.00
N SER A 360 -13.06 -5.47 -2.68
CA SER A 360 -13.89 -4.63 -1.82
C SER A 360 -13.45 -3.16 -1.76
N PHE A 361 -12.22 -2.85 -2.20
CA PHE A 361 -11.66 -1.51 -2.22
C PHE A 361 -11.82 -0.88 -3.61
N ASN A 362 -13.05 -0.54 -3.97
CA ASN A 362 -13.41 0.00 -5.29
C ASN A 362 -13.80 1.49 -5.24
N GLY A 363 -13.41 2.18 -4.20
CA GLY A 363 -13.73 3.60 -3.96
C GLY A 363 -12.63 4.55 -4.42
N ASP A 364 -12.33 5.54 -3.59
CA ASP A 364 -11.31 6.57 -3.81
C ASP A 364 -9.92 6.01 -3.49
N MET A 365 -9.16 5.64 -4.54
CA MET A 365 -7.83 5.04 -4.39
C MET A 365 -6.80 6.04 -3.84
N GLY A 366 -6.99 7.33 -4.10
CA GLY A 366 -6.17 8.38 -3.49
C GLY A 366 -6.36 8.43 -1.98
N GLN A 367 -7.62 8.34 -1.50
CA GLN A 367 -7.91 8.29 -0.07
C GLN A 367 -7.38 7.01 0.57
N TYR A 368 -7.52 5.86 -0.07
CA TYR A 368 -6.95 4.60 0.45
C TYR A 368 -5.43 4.66 0.59
N ALA A 369 -4.73 5.28 -0.36
CA ALA A 369 -3.29 5.50 -0.27
C ALA A 369 -2.91 6.45 0.89
N ILE A 370 -3.71 7.48 1.14
CA ILE A 370 -3.55 8.41 2.27
C ILE A 370 -3.79 7.71 3.61
N ASP A 371 -4.83 6.88 3.70
CA ASP A 371 -5.15 6.11 4.90
C ASP A 371 -4.02 5.12 5.20
N ALA A 372 -3.53 4.41 4.18
CA ALA A 372 -2.39 3.49 4.28
C ALA A 372 -1.12 4.20 4.75
N ALA A 373 -0.80 5.36 4.18
CA ALA A 373 0.36 6.16 4.60
C ALA A 373 0.24 6.64 6.04
N THR A 374 -0.96 7.05 6.46
CA THR A 374 -1.22 7.52 7.83
C THR A 374 -1.07 6.40 8.85
N ALA A 375 -1.60 5.23 8.55
CA ALA A 375 -1.44 4.06 9.42
C ALA A 375 0.02 3.57 9.47
N THR A 376 0.69 3.51 8.31
CA THR A 376 2.11 3.14 8.22
C THR A 376 3.00 4.12 8.98
N HIS A 377 2.71 5.43 8.92
CA HIS A 377 3.45 6.42 9.70
C HIS A 377 3.43 6.08 11.20
N ALA A 378 2.26 5.74 11.76
CA ALA A 378 2.15 5.37 13.17
C ALA A 378 2.95 4.09 13.49
N GLN A 379 2.92 3.09 12.62
CA GLN A 379 3.69 1.84 12.77
C GLN A 379 5.19 2.12 12.70
N VAL A 380 5.66 2.82 11.67
CA VAL A 380 7.08 3.17 11.47
C VAL A 380 7.62 4.02 12.61
N LYS A 381 6.84 5.00 13.09
CA LYS A 381 7.16 5.81 14.26
C LYS A 381 7.44 4.95 15.49
N GLY A 382 6.55 3.99 15.78
CA GLY A 382 6.69 3.07 16.91
C GLY A 382 7.86 2.11 16.74
N VAL A 383 7.92 1.42 15.61
CA VAL A 383 8.95 0.41 15.32
C VAL A 383 10.36 1.03 15.32
N LEU A 384 10.55 2.12 14.58
CA LEU A 384 11.88 2.74 14.47
C LEU A 384 12.22 3.67 15.64
N GLY A 385 11.23 4.05 16.45
CA GLY A 385 11.43 4.97 17.59
C GLY A 385 11.69 6.41 17.15
N LEU A 386 11.00 6.85 16.11
CA LEU A 386 11.20 8.15 15.47
C LEU A 386 10.31 9.25 16.11
N SER A 387 10.74 10.52 15.99
CA SER A 387 9.83 11.65 16.20
C SER A 387 8.73 11.66 15.11
N ASP A 388 7.66 12.41 15.34
CA ASP A 388 6.55 12.49 14.39
C ASP A 388 6.99 12.94 12.99
N ALA A 389 7.74 14.03 12.92
CA ALA A 389 8.25 14.55 11.66
C ALA A 389 9.28 13.61 10.99
N ALA A 390 10.14 12.93 11.77
CA ALA A 390 11.08 11.95 11.22
C ALA A 390 10.36 10.71 10.69
N ALA A 391 9.27 10.29 11.33
CA ALA A 391 8.46 9.16 10.86
C ALA A 391 7.76 9.49 9.54
N TRP A 392 7.22 10.71 9.36
CA TRP A 392 6.68 11.15 8.06
C TRP A 392 7.74 11.14 6.96
N LYS A 393 8.97 11.57 7.24
CA LYS A 393 10.10 11.49 6.29
C LYS A 393 10.52 10.06 5.98
N ALA A 394 10.27 9.12 6.90
CA ALA A 394 10.57 7.70 6.71
C ALA A 394 9.44 6.93 5.98
N VAL A 395 8.34 7.59 5.59
CA VAL A 395 7.27 6.99 4.78
C VAL A 395 7.37 7.44 3.33
N ALA A 396 7.24 6.48 2.41
CA ALA A 396 7.04 6.72 0.99
C ALA A 396 5.81 5.97 0.48
N VAL A 397 5.23 6.43 -0.63
CA VAL A 397 4.01 5.84 -1.19
C VAL A 397 4.17 5.60 -2.69
N THR A 398 3.83 4.37 -3.10
CA THR A 398 3.85 3.91 -4.49
C THR A 398 2.47 3.36 -4.88
N PRO A 399 1.57 4.15 -5.46
CA PRO A 399 0.36 3.63 -6.06
C PRO A 399 0.65 2.96 -7.41
N MET A 400 -0.22 2.01 -7.82
CA MET A 400 -0.30 1.52 -9.19
C MET A 400 -1.23 2.44 -9.99
N ILE A 401 -0.69 3.12 -10.99
CA ILE A 401 -1.44 4.10 -11.79
C ILE A 401 -2.41 3.44 -12.77
N GLY A 402 -3.61 4.00 -12.91
CA GLY A 402 -4.67 3.47 -13.76
C GLY A 402 -5.34 2.24 -13.16
N VAL A 403 -5.76 1.30 -14.03
CA VAL A 403 -6.40 0.05 -13.60
C VAL A 403 -5.34 -0.84 -12.96
N ASN A 404 -5.60 -1.31 -11.72
CA ASN A 404 -4.72 -2.19 -10.97
C ASN A 404 -4.92 -3.66 -11.38
N ASP A 405 -4.09 -4.58 -10.86
CA ASP A 405 -4.27 -6.02 -11.12
C ASP A 405 -5.59 -6.50 -10.53
N VAL A 406 -6.02 -5.95 -9.39
CA VAL A 406 -7.42 -6.00 -8.93
C VAL A 406 -8.23 -4.98 -9.74
N ALA A 407 -8.85 -5.42 -10.83
CA ALA A 407 -9.46 -4.56 -11.85
C ALA A 407 -10.55 -3.59 -11.37
N SER A 408 -11.12 -3.81 -10.18
CA SER A 408 -12.05 -2.86 -9.53
C SER A 408 -11.35 -1.64 -8.92
N GLU A 409 -10.04 -1.70 -8.74
CA GLU A 409 -9.23 -0.62 -8.21
C GLU A 409 -8.66 0.20 -9.37
N VAL A 410 -9.01 1.48 -9.42
CA VAL A 410 -8.58 2.38 -10.51
C VAL A 410 -8.03 3.66 -9.91
N PHE A 411 -6.70 3.79 -9.91
CA PHE A 411 -6.02 5.01 -9.45
C PHE A 411 -5.97 6.04 -10.59
N LYS A 412 -6.60 7.18 -10.40
CA LYS A 412 -6.79 8.24 -11.41
C LYS A 412 -5.79 9.36 -11.22
N THR A 413 -5.65 10.23 -12.22
CA THR A 413 -4.78 11.42 -12.13
C THR A 413 -5.19 12.37 -11.00
N GLY A 414 -6.49 12.50 -10.72
CA GLY A 414 -6.99 13.26 -9.56
C GLY A 414 -6.53 12.68 -8.22
N ASP A 415 -6.41 11.36 -8.11
CA ASP A 415 -5.91 10.67 -6.92
C ASP A 415 -4.41 10.97 -6.70
N ALA A 416 -3.65 11.09 -7.82
CA ALA A 416 -2.24 11.50 -7.76
C ALA A 416 -2.09 12.95 -7.23
N GLU A 417 -2.92 13.88 -7.69
CA GLU A 417 -2.93 15.26 -7.19
C GLU A 417 -3.33 15.32 -5.70
N GLN A 418 -4.30 14.52 -5.28
CA GLN A 418 -4.74 14.39 -3.88
C GLN A 418 -3.59 13.88 -3.01
N LEU A 419 -2.91 12.81 -3.44
CA LEU A 419 -1.79 12.23 -2.72
C LEU A 419 -0.60 13.18 -2.62
N VAL A 420 -0.29 13.95 -3.68
CA VAL A 420 0.75 14.99 -3.67
C VAL A 420 0.46 16.07 -2.64
N LYS A 421 -0.77 16.59 -2.59
CA LYS A 421 -1.18 17.58 -1.57
C LYS A 421 -1.01 17.04 -0.15
N PHE A 422 -1.42 15.80 0.08
CA PHE A 422 -1.23 15.12 1.36
C PHE A 422 0.27 14.99 1.69
N ALA A 423 1.07 14.48 0.76
CA ALA A 423 2.50 14.28 0.94
C ALA A 423 3.24 15.57 1.33
N HIS A 424 2.92 16.69 0.66
CA HIS A 424 3.43 18.01 1.05
C HIS A 424 2.98 18.41 2.46
N SER A 425 1.70 18.23 2.79
CA SER A 425 1.14 18.64 4.09
C SER A 425 1.77 17.89 5.27
N LYS A 426 2.26 16.68 5.05
CA LYS A 426 2.88 15.80 6.06
C LYS A 426 4.41 15.80 6.01
N GLY A 427 5.01 16.22 4.91
CA GLY A 427 6.44 16.15 4.69
C GLY A 427 6.91 14.70 4.49
N LEU A 428 6.21 13.94 3.62
CA LEU A 428 6.63 12.59 3.24
C LEU A 428 8.04 12.58 2.67
N GLY A 429 8.75 11.48 2.86
CA GLY A 429 10.11 11.34 2.33
C GLY A 429 10.15 11.19 0.82
N ARG A 430 9.23 10.40 0.25
CA ARG A 430 9.23 10.10 -1.19
C ARG A 430 7.84 9.75 -1.68
N LEU A 431 7.57 10.09 -2.95
CA LEU A 431 6.52 9.51 -3.75
C LEU A 431 7.12 8.73 -4.91
N SER A 432 6.45 7.68 -5.31
CA SER A 432 6.76 6.90 -6.49
C SER A 432 5.46 6.49 -7.18
N MET A 433 5.52 5.65 -8.20
CA MET A 433 4.36 5.02 -8.83
C MET A 433 4.78 3.73 -9.55
N TRP A 434 3.92 2.76 -9.60
CA TRP A 434 4.03 1.59 -10.46
C TRP A 434 3.13 1.77 -11.68
N SER A 435 3.63 2.03 -12.87
CA SER A 435 5.00 2.31 -13.17
C SER A 435 5.11 3.39 -14.26
N ALA A 436 6.26 3.98 -14.41
CA ALA A 436 6.53 4.95 -15.49
C ALA A 436 6.24 4.39 -16.89
N THR A 437 6.47 3.09 -17.09
CA THR A 437 6.18 2.38 -18.34
C THR A 437 4.68 2.37 -18.69
N ARG A 438 3.83 2.50 -17.68
CA ARG A 438 2.36 2.53 -17.80
C ARG A 438 1.79 3.93 -18.04
N ASP A 439 2.57 5.01 -17.87
CA ASP A 439 2.04 6.39 -17.87
C ASP A 439 1.73 6.93 -19.26
N LYS A 440 0.84 6.25 -19.95
CA LYS A 440 0.23 6.61 -21.23
C LYS A 440 -1.09 5.90 -21.42
N GLN A 441 -1.95 6.47 -22.28
CA GLN A 441 -3.18 5.80 -22.69
C GLN A 441 -2.88 4.55 -23.51
N CYS A 442 -3.69 3.51 -23.34
CA CYS A 442 -3.59 2.30 -24.15
C CYS A 442 -4.03 2.55 -25.60
N PRO A 443 -3.46 1.84 -26.59
CA PRO A 443 -4.05 1.80 -27.93
C PRO A 443 -5.52 1.36 -27.84
N GLY A 444 -6.41 2.11 -28.48
CA GLY A 444 -7.87 1.84 -28.42
C GLY A 444 -8.60 2.47 -27.23
N GLY A 445 -7.91 3.19 -26.33
CA GLY A 445 -8.54 3.92 -25.22
C GLY A 445 -8.52 3.19 -23.90
N ALA A 446 -9.50 3.46 -23.02
CA ALA A 446 -9.61 2.83 -21.72
C ALA A 446 -9.88 1.31 -21.84
N GLN A 447 -9.32 0.54 -20.89
CA GLN A 447 -9.48 -0.91 -20.81
C GLN A 447 -9.94 -1.32 -19.42
N SER A 448 -10.50 -2.52 -19.30
CA SER A 448 -11.04 -3.06 -18.03
C SER A 448 -10.05 -3.88 -17.22
N SER A 449 -8.81 -4.01 -17.69
CA SER A 449 -7.75 -4.79 -17.02
C SER A 449 -6.44 -4.03 -17.03
N ALA A 450 -5.56 -4.37 -16.10
CA ALA A 450 -4.20 -3.83 -16.05
C ALA A 450 -3.39 -4.20 -17.30
N SER A 451 -2.46 -3.33 -17.66
CA SER A 451 -1.47 -3.54 -18.72
C SER A 451 -0.10 -3.10 -18.24
N ALA A 452 0.94 -3.86 -18.54
CA ALA A 452 2.31 -3.51 -18.17
C ALA A 452 2.84 -2.25 -18.91
N THR A 453 2.20 -1.87 -20.02
CA THR A 453 2.71 -0.85 -20.93
C THR A 453 1.82 0.38 -21.10
N CYS A 454 0.66 0.41 -20.44
CA CYS A 454 -0.26 1.55 -20.46
C CYS A 454 -1.17 1.52 -19.21
N SER A 455 -1.78 2.63 -18.84
CA SER A 455 -2.54 2.77 -17.58
C SER A 455 -3.95 2.20 -17.64
N SER A 456 -4.46 1.87 -18.81
CA SER A 456 -5.85 1.41 -19.04
C SER A 456 -6.93 2.47 -18.75
N VAL A 457 -6.56 3.71 -18.47
CA VAL A 457 -7.48 4.86 -18.33
C VAL A 457 -7.26 5.89 -19.44
N LEU A 458 -8.23 6.77 -19.66
CA LEU A 458 -8.08 7.89 -20.57
C LEU A 458 -7.17 8.93 -19.94
N GLN A 459 -6.05 9.22 -20.61
CA GLN A 459 -5.07 10.20 -20.13
C GLN A 459 -4.23 10.76 -21.29
N GLY A 460 -3.59 11.90 -21.04
CA GLY A 460 -2.48 12.37 -21.87
C GLY A 460 -1.16 11.67 -21.53
N GLU A 461 -0.17 11.76 -22.42
CA GLU A 461 1.17 11.23 -22.17
C GLU A 461 1.79 11.87 -20.91
N PHE A 462 2.32 11.04 -20.03
CA PHE A 462 2.93 11.45 -18.74
C PHE A 462 1.98 12.20 -17.79
N ALA A 463 0.67 11.92 -17.83
CA ALA A 463 -0.29 12.64 -16.99
C ALA A 463 -0.03 12.41 -15.49
N PHE A 464 0.26 11.17 -15.09
CA PHE A 464 0.60 10.85 -13.70
C PHE A 464 1.98 11.38 -13.32
N THR A 465 2.98 11.20 -14.19
CA THR A 465 4.33 11.77 -13.97
C THR A 465 4.26 13.28 -13.74
N LYS A 466 3.46 14.01 -14.53
CA LYS A 466 3.28 15.46 -14.37
C LYS A 466 2.60 15.82 -13.05
N ALA A 467 1.58 15.06 -12.65
CA ALA A 467 0.90 15.25 -11.36
C ALA A 467 1.86 15.02 -10.18
N PHE A 468 2.59 13.90 -10.17
CA PHE A 468 3.54 13.57 -9.12
C PHE A 468 4.80 14.46 -9.12
N ALA A 469 5.23 14.97 -10.28
CA ALA A 469 6.37 15.89 -10.38
C ALA A 469 6.14 17.21 -9.60
N ALA A 470 4.90 17.52 -9.23
CA ALA A 470 4.60 18.63 -8.35
C ALA A 470 5.10 18.39 -6.90
N PHE A 471 5.40 17.13 -6.53
CA PHE A 471 6.06 16.78 -5.27
C PHE A 471 7.57 17.06 -5.35
N LYS A 472 7.92 18.30 -5.64
CA LYS A 472 9.29 18.81 -5.51
C LYS A 472 9.34 19.67 -4.28
N GLY A 473 10.20 19.31 -3.36
CA GLY A 473 10.42 20.07 -2.13
C GLY A 473 11.12 21.38 -2.40
#